data_ca0d449fe1e80ee105d65316b8ece375
#
_entry.id   ca0d449fe1e80ee105d65316b8ece375
#
_cell.length_a   1.000
_cell.length_b   1.000
_cell.length_c   1.000
_cell.angle_alpha   90.00
_cell.angle_beta   90.00
_cell.angle_gamma   90.00
#
_symmetry.space_group_name_H-M   'P 1'
#
loop_
_entity.id
_entity.type
_entity.pdbx_description
1 polymer ?
#
loop_
_entity_poly.entity_id
_entity_poly.type
_entity_poly.pdbx_seq_one_letter_code
_entity_poly.pdbx_strand_id
1 'polypeptide(L)'
;TPAVGTLCRARHDSWGASVEQVVTQIDGAPLGALSAVEVGADGKVYFAVVGQESAEQGLESALRTELLAHTGTGAVYVYDPAARTVEQVVGGIAGASGLALDERTQTLYISDLGSRCIWSAAASARSLTAGGKGCQSSFSGLPGYPGALALDEDSTLYISYRCASSSWL
;
A
#
# COMPACT_ATOMS: atom_id res chain seq x y z
N THR A 1 -9.10 22.46 -3.59
CA THR A 1 -8.00 21.58 -4.02
C THR A 1 -7.96 20.44 -3.01
N PRO A 2 -8.06 19.16 -3.43
CA PRO A 2 -7.90 18.06 -2.48
C PRO A 2 -6.52 18.14 -1.85
N ALA A 3 -6.44 17.86 -0.54
CA ALA A 3 -5.15 17.75 0.12
C ALA A 3 -4.34 16.63 -0.55
N VAL A 4 -3.06 16.88 -0.79
CA VAL A 4 -2.16 15.87 -1.35
C VAL A 4 -2.03 14.76 -0.31
N GLY A 5 -2.12 13.49 -0.74
CA GLY A 5 -2.18 12.35 0.19
C GLY A 5 -3.59 12.15 0.77
N THR A 6 -4.56 11.88 -0.07
CA THR A 6 -5.95 11.68 0.35
C THR A 6 -6.50 10.41 -0.30
N LEU A 7 -7.13 9.56 0.49
CA LEU A 7 -7.95 8.48 -0.05
C LEU A 7 -9.33 9.05 -0.40
N CYS A 8 -9.72 8.92 -1.66
CA CYS A 8 -10.99 9.41 -2.18
C CYS A 8 -11.86 8.26 -2.66
N ARG A 9 -13.17 8.43 -2.57
CA ARG A 9 -14.17 7.58 -3.20
C ARG A 9 -14.88 8.36 -4.30
N ALA A 10 -14.94 7.81 -5.49
CA ALA A 10 -15.71 8.36 -6.60
C ALA A 10 -16.91 7.47 -6.90
N ARG A 11 -18.08 8.06 -7.12
CA ARG A 11 -19.25 7.39 -7.67
C ARG A 11 -19.54 7.98 -9.04
N HIS A 12 -19.73 7.09 -10.02
CA HIS A 12 -20.22 7.45 -11.32
C HIS A 12 -21.70 7.06 -11.39
N ASP A 13 -22.55 8.04 -11.54
CA ASP A 13 -23.99 7.88 -11.77
C ASP A 13 -24.38 8.48 -13.12
N SER A 14 -25.66 8.45 -13.44
CA SER A 14 -26.20 8.98 -14.71
C SER A 14 -26.02 10.50 -14.88
N TRP A 15 -25.60 11.21 -13.86
CA TRP A 15 -25.45 12.68 -13.81
C TRP A 15 -23.99 13.15 -13.74
N GLY A 16 -23.03 12.23 -13.64
CA GLY A 16 -21.62 12.54 -13.56
C GLY A 16 -20.90 11.84 -12.43
N ALA A 17 -19.69 12.29 -12.12
CA ALA A 17 -18.86 11.74 -11.07
C ALA A 17 -18.88 12.66 -9.84
N SER A 18 -19.20 12.10 -8.69
CA SER A 18 -18.98 12.74 -7.39
C SER A 18 -17.73 12.15 -6.72
N VAL A 19 -16.87 13.01 -6.20
CA VAL A 19 -15.65 12.61 -5.48
C VAL A 19 -15.75 13.04 -4.03
N GLU A 20 -15.62 12.09 -3.12
CA GLU A 20 -15.65 12.31 -1.68
C GLU A 20 -14.28 11.94 -1.09
N GLN A 21 -13.72 12.82 -0.25
CA GLN A 21 -12.53 12.50 0.53
C GLN A 21 -12.94 11.64 1.72
N VAL A 22 -12.35 10.44 1.85
CA VAL A 22 -12.72 9.49 2.92
C VAL A 22 -11.66 9.40 4.01
N VAL A 23 -10.38 9.54 3.66
CA VAL A 23 -9.28 9.58 4.63
C VAL A 23 -8.29 10.66 4.21
N THR A 24 -8.03 11.63 5.08
CA THR A 24 -7.08 12.73 4.83
C THR A 24 -5.94 12.76 5.84
N GLN A 25 -6.11 12.07 6.97
CA GLN A 25 -5.14 12.03 8.06
C GLN A 25 -5.25 10.73 8.86
N ILE A 26 -4.18 10.37 9.55
CA ILE A 26 -4.12 9.28 10.50
C ILE A 26 -3.51 9.84 11.79
N ASP A 27 -4.18 9.62 12.94
CA ASP A 27 -3.76 10.12 14.26
C ASP A 27 -3.41 11.62 14.28
N GLY A 28 -4.16 12.41 13.49
CA GLY A 28 -3.95 13.86 13.39
C GLY A 28 -2.81 14.29 12.46
N ALA A 29 -2.06 13.37 11.90
CA ALA A 29 -1.02 13.66 10.89
C ALA A 29 -1.56 13.50 9.46
N PRO A 30 -1.18 14.37 8.53
CA PRO A 30 -1.53 14.20 7.12
C PRO A 30 -1.03 12.85 6.57
N LEU A 31 -1.78 12.28 5.62
CA LEU A 31 -1.31 11.10 4.90
C LEU A 31 -0.06 11.43 4.07
N GLY A 32 0.90 10.52 4.07
CA GLY A 32 2.00 10.52 3.12
C GLY A 32 1.52 10.19 1.70
N ALA A 33 2.46 10.00 0.77
CA ALA A 33 2.13 9.63 -0.61
C ALA A 33 1.51 8.22 -0.66
N LEU A 34 0.30 8.12 -1.21
CA LEU A 34 -0.38 6.85 -1.46
C LEU A 34 0.11 6.23 -2.77
N SER A 35 0.34 4.94 -2.75
CA SER A 35 0.88 4.19 -3.91
C SER A 35 -0.07 3.11 -4.44
N ALA A 36 -0.91 2.54 -3.60
CA ALA A 36 -1.80 1.45 -3.97
C ALA A 36 -3.07 1.45 -3.13
N VAL A 37 -4.13 0.94 -3.70
CA VAL A 37 -5.45 0.75 -3.07
C VAL A 37 -5.99 -0.60 -3.50
N GLU A 38 -6.55 -1.34 -2.56
CA GLU A 38 -7.21 -2.63 -2.76
C GLU A 38 -8.52 -2.66 -1.98
N VAL A 39 -9.57 -3.23 -2.55
CA VAL A 39 -10.90 -3.27 -1.92
C VAL A 39 -11.29 -4.71 -1.66
N GLY A 40 -11.52 -5.04 -0.40
CA GLY A 40 -12.00 -6.34 0.00
C GLY A 40 -13.48 -6.58 -0.32
N ALA A 41 -13.87 -7.83 -0.47
CA ALA A 41 -15.26 -8.22 -0.70
C ALA A 41 -16.19 -7.80 0.45
N ASP A 42 -15.65 -7.60 1.65
CA ASP A 42 -16.36 -7.05 2.81
C ASP A 42 -16.54 -5.52 2.76
N GLY A 43 -16.04 -4.88 1.70
CA GLY A 43 -16.12 -3.43 1.49
C GLY A 43 -15.04 -2.62 2.22
N LYS A 44 -14.15 -3.25 2.96
CA LYS A 44 -12.99 -2.57 3.53
C LYS A 44 -11.99 -2.18 2.45
N VAL A 45 -11.30 -1.07 2.66
CA VAL A 45 -10.37 -0.51 1.70
C VAL A 45 -8.97 -0.52 2.30
N TYR A 46 -8.09 -1.34 1.74
CA TYR A 46 -6.67 -1.35 2.09
C TYR A 46 -5.93 -0.33 1.23
N PHE A 47 -5.04 0.42 1.83
CA PHE A 47 -4.24 1.39 1.09
C PHE A 47 -2.81 1.46 1.63
N ALA A 48 -1.87 1.66 0.72
CA ALA A 48 -0.45 1.75 1.02
C ALA A 48 0.02 3.20 1.02
N VAL A 49 0.75 3.57 2.07
CA VAL A 49 1.48 4.83 2.20
C VAL A 49 2.97 4.51 2.07
N VAL A 50 3.65 5.19 1.15
CA VAL A 50 5.06 4.91 0.81
C VAL A 50 5.98 5.16 1.99
N GLY A 51 5.78 6.26 2.70
CA GLY A 51 6.57 6.69 3.83
C GLY A 51 5.99 7.95 4.46
N GLN A 52 6.65 8.46 5.50
CA GLN A 52 6.19 9.66 6.22
C GLN A 52 6.49 10.97 5.48
N GLU A 53 7.20 10.94 4.37
CA GLU A 53 7.46 12.15 3.60
C GLU A 53 6.16 12.78 3.11
N SER A 54 6.18 14.10 3.07
CA SER A 54 5.06 14.88 2.60
C SER A 54 4.64 14.46 1.19
N ALA A 55 3.38 14.13 1.03
CA ALA A 55 2.79 13.86 -0.27
C ALA A 55 2.92 15.04 -1.26
N GLU A 56 3.24 16.24 -0.77
CA GLU A 56 3.49 17.43 -1.60
C GLU A 56 4.68 17.27 -2.55
N GLN A 57 5.67 16.44 -2.16
CA GLN A 57 6.82 16.15 -3.01
C GLN A 57 6.50 15.12 -4.13
N GLY A 58 5.34 14.50 -4.06
CA GLY A 58 4.86 13.52 -5.02
C GLY A 58 5.37 12.10 -4.78
N LEU A 59 4.66 11.14 -5.37
CA LEU A 59 4.90 9.71 -5.18
C LEU A 59 6.32 9.26 -5.57
N GLU A 60 6.83 9.77 -6.69
CA GLU A 60 8.17 9.39 -7.19
C GLU A 60 9.28 9.84 -6.23
N SER A 61 9.15 11.05 -5.66
CA SER A 61 10.10 11.55 -4.66
C SER A 61 10.06 10.71 -3.39
N ALA A 62 8.87 10.40 -2.89
CA ALA A 62 8.70 9.56 -1.70
C ALA A 62 9.29 8.15 -1.89
N LEU A 63 9.02 7.51 -3.03
CA LEU A 63 9.60 6.20 -3.37
C LEU A 63 11.13 6.26 -3.48
N ARG A 64 11.66 7.32 -4.09
CA ARG A 64 13.10 7.51 -4.22
C ARG A 64 13.77 7.71 -2.87
N THR A 65 13.17 8.48 -1.99
CA THR A 65 13.69 8.71 -0.63
C THR A 65 13.71 7.41 0.16
N GLU A 66 12.62 6.65 0.16
CA GLU A 66 12.59 5.35 0.85
C GLU A 66 13.59 4.36 0.27
N LEU A 67 13.79 4.36 -1.07
CA LEU A 67 14.78 3.52 -1.72
C LEU A 67 16.21 3.87 -1.31
N LEU A 68 16.54 5.15 -1.17
CA LEU A 68 17.89 5.62 -0.84
C LEU A 68 18.18 5.58 0.67
N ALA A 69 17.22 6.02 1.47
CA ALA A 69 17.38 6.14 2.91
C ALA A 69 17.01 4.84 3.66
N HIS A 70 16.18 3.99 3.05
CA HIS A 70 15.74 2.69 3.61
C HIS A 70 15.18 2.84 5.03
N THR A 71 14.39 3.90 5.25
CA THR A 71 13.92 4.27 6.59
C THR A 71 12.85 3.32 7.13
N GLY A 72 12.14 2.61 6.23
CA GLY A 72 11.07 1.71 6.60
C GLY A 72 9.88 2.43 7.26
N THR A 73 9.59 3.67 6.85
CA THR A 73 8.47 4.45 7.40
C THR A 73 7.16 4.20 6.66
N GLY A 74 7.19 3.42 5.60
CA GLY A 74 6.01 3.01 4.84
C GLY A 74 5.10 2.05 5.62
N ALA A 75 3.81 2.10 5.32
CA ALA A 75 2.81 1.29 6.00
C ALA A 75 1.59 1.01 5.12
N VAL A 76 0.87 -0.03 5.49
CA VAL A 76 -0.44 -0.36 4.93
C VAL A 76 -1.50 -0.17 6.00
N TYR A 77 -2.58 0.48 5.63
CA TYR A 77 -3.73 0.76 6.46
C TYR A 77 -4.98 0.12 5.87
N VAL A 78 -5.97 -0.08 6.71
CA VAL A 78 -7.32 -0.46 6.31
C VAL A 78 -8.32 0.59 6.79
N TYR A 79 -9.15 1.05 5.87
CA TYR A 79 -10.32 1.89 6.15
C TYR A 79 -11.57 1.02 6.18
N ASP A 80 -12.32 1.08 7.27
CA ASP A 80 -13.64 0.46 7.39
C ASP A 80 -14.72 1.54 7.15
N PRO A 81 -15.44 1.48 6.02
CA PRO A 81 -16.45 2.49 5.71
C PRO A 81 -17.68 2.43 6.60
N ALA A 82 -17.98 1.28 7.23
CA ALA A 82 -19.11 1.13 8.14
C ALA A 82 -18.82 1.77 9.49
N ALA A 83 -17.62 1.53 10.04
CA ALA A 83 -17.17 2.12 11.29
C ALA A 83 -16.57 3.52 11.13
N ARG A 84 -16.17 3.89 9.90
CA ARG A 84 -15.40 5.11 9.58
C ARG A 84 -14.09 5.21 10.35
N THR A 85 -13.43 4.08 10.53
CA THR A 85 -12.15 3.96 11.23
C THR A 85 -11.02 3.63 10.27
N VAL A 86 -9.81 4.04 10.62
CA VAL A 86 -8.57 3.67 9.93
C VAL A 86 -7.67 2.98 10.94
N GLU A 87 -7.12 1.82 10.56
CA GLU A 87 -6.21 1.06 11.40
C GLU A 87 -4.98 0.63 10.59
N GLN A 88 -3.82 0.61 11.23
CA GLN A 88 -2.60 0.09 10.60
C GLN A 88 -2.65 -1.45 10.56
N VAL A 89 -2.41 -2.01 9.38
CA VAL A 89 -2.26 -3.47 9.18
C VAL A 89 -0.79 -3.85 9.36
N VAL A 90 0.09 -3.26 8.55
CA VAL A 90 1.55 -3.53 8.58
C VAL A 90 2.30 -2.21 8.45
N GLY A 91 3.31 -1.99 9.28
CA GLY A 91 4.29 -0.91 9.19
C GLY A 91 5.70 -1.43 8.99
N GLY A 92 6.69 -0.54 8.92
CA GLY A 92 8.08 -0.92 8.76
C GLY A 92 8.47 -1.32 7.33
N ILE A 93 7.78 -0.79 6.31
CA ILE A 93 7.98 -1.14 4.91
C ILE A 93 8.83 -0.06 4.24
N ALA A 94 9.89 -0.46 3.55
CA ALA A 94 10.78 0.47 2.83
C ALA A 94 10.21 0.78 1.43
N GLY A 95 9.17 1.59 1.39
CA GLY A 95 8.49 1.96 0.16
C GLY A 95 7.39 0.98 -0.24
N ALA A 96 6.29 0.96 0.49
CA ALA A 96 5.10 0.21 0.10
C ALA A 96 4.62 0.69 -1.27
N SER A 97 4.55 -0.21 -2.27
CA SER A 97 4.39 0.17 -3.68
C SER A 97 3.28 -0.58 -4.43
N GLY A 98 2.73 -1.64 -3.85
CA GLY A 98 1.64 -2.40 -4.43
C GLY A 98 0.92 -3.23 -3.39
N LEU A 99 -0.35 -3.52 -3.64
CA LEU A 99 -1.21 -4.36 -2.81
C LEU A 99 -1.95 -5.37 -3.69
N ALA A 100 -2.21 -6.54 -3.14
CA ALA A 100 -3.18 -7.49 -3.67
C ALA A 100 -3.77 -8.31 -2.53
N LEU A 101 -5.08 -8.55 -2.55
CA LEU A 101 -5.80 -9.31 -1.54
C LEU A 101 -6.27 -10.65 -2.11
N ASP A 102 -5.80 -11.75 -1.53
CA ASP A 102 -6.39 -13.06 -1.79
C ASP A 102 -7.62 -13.25 -0.90
N GLU A 103 -8.78 -13.05 -1.47
CA GLU A 103 -10.07 -13.20 -0.76
C GLU A 103 -10.30 -14.63 -0.27
N ARG A 104 -9.79 -15.62 -0.97
CA ARG A 104 -10.00 -17.02 -0.63
C ARG A 104 -9.22 -17.42 0.64
N THR A 105 -8.00 -16.91 0.77
CA THR A 105 -7.13 -17.18 1.93
C THR A 105 -7.13 -16.05 2.95
N GLN A 106 -7.76 -14.91 2.63
CA GLN A 106 -7.72 -13.68 3.42
C GLN A 106 -6.30 -13.22 3.70
N THR A 107 -5.44 -13.33 2.67
CA THR A 107 -4.04 -12.92 2.73
C THR A 107 -3.80 -11.65 1.93
N LEU A 108 -3.25 -10.65 2.57
CA LEU A 108 -2.83 -9.41 1.94
C LEU A 108 -1.34 -9.51 1.55
N TYR A 109 -1.05 -9.32 0.26
CA TYR A 109 0.29 -9.23 -0.29
C TYR A 109 0.68 -7.77 -0.47
N ILE A 110 1.92 -7.44 -0.11
CA ILE A 110 2.41 -6.06 -0.08
C ILE A 110 3.79 -6.02 -0.74
N SER A 111 3.95 -5.19 -1.78
CA SER A 111 5.26 -4.92 -2.38
C SER A 111 6.08 -3.99 -1.50
N ASP A 112 7.29 -4.42 -1.17
CA ASP A 112 8.33 -3.59 -0.54
C ASP A 112 9.42 -3.30 -1.57
N LEU A 113 9.43 -2.07 -2.05
CA LEU A 113 10.31 -1.63 -3.12
C LEU A 113 11.78 -1.68 -2.67
N GLY A 114 12.09 -1.13 -1.50
CA GLY A 114 13.45 -1.05 -0.99
C GLY A 114 14.03 -2.41 -0.60
N SER A 115 13.22 -3.28 0.01
CA SER A 115 13.65 -4.62 0.41
C SER A 115 13.63 -5.63 -0.73
N ARG A 116 13.08 -5.27 -1.89
CA ARG A 116 12.89 -6.15 -3.06
C ARG A 116 12.24 -7.47 -2.69
N CYS A 117 11.13 -7.38 -1.98
CA CYS A 117 10.37 -8.54 -1.52
C CYS A 117 8.86 -8.27 -1.56
N ILE A 118 8.10 -9.33 -1.41
CA ILE A 118 6.66 -9.28 -1.18
C ILE A 118 6.40 -9.82 0.22
N TRP A 119 5.82 -8.98 1.07
CA TRP A 119 5.31 -9.39 2.38
C TRP A 119 3.93 -10.01 2.25
N SER A 120 3.60 -10.91 3.15
CA SER A 120 2.25 -11.43 3.33
C SER A 120 1.83 -11.33 4.80
N ALA A 121 0.59 -10.95 5.00
CA ALA A 121 -0.04 -10.86 6.31
C ALA A 121 -1.52 -11.23 6.20
N ALA A 122 -2.14 -11.68 7.29
CA ALA A 122 -3.59 -11.85 7.31
C ALA A 122 -4.29 -10.49 7.13
N ALA A 123 -5.32 -10.44 6.31
CA ALA A 123 -6.10 -9.21 6.07
C ALA A 123 -6.74 -8.64 7.35
N SER A 124 -7.05 -9.52 8.31
CA SER A 124 -7.57 -9.16 9.63
C SER A 124 -6.50 -8.70 10.62
N ALA A 125 -5.22 -8.82 10.29
CA ALA A 125 -4.13 -8.43 11.17
C ALA A 125 -4.10 -6.90 11.41
N ARG A 126 -3.56 -6.51 12.56
CA ARG A 126 -3.39 -5.10 12.94
C ARG A 126 -2.05 -4.90 13.62
N SER A 127 -1.48 -3.71 13.38
CA SER A 127 -0.25 -3.25 14.03
C SER A 127 0.93 -4.22 13.90
N LEU A 128 1.04 -4.92 12.76
CA LEU A 128 2.17 -5.77 12.46
C LEU A 128 3.37 -4.92 11.99
N THR A 129 4.56 -5.52 12.08
CA THR A 129 5.78 -4.97 11.49
C THR A 129 6.28 -5.93 10.40
N ALA A 130 6.72 -5.40 9.27
CA ALA A 130 7.32 -6.17 8.19
C ALA A 130 8.51 -7.00 8.71
N GLY A 131 8.52 -8.29 8.37
CA GLY A 131 9.50 -9.25 8.89
C GLY A 131 9.29 -9.69 10.34
N GLY A 132 8.28 -9.17 11.03
CA GLY A 132 7.89 -9.60 12.37
C GLY A 132 6.92 -10.77 12.37
N LYS A 133 6.53 -11.19 13.59
CA LYS A 133 5.56 -12.26 13.74
C LYS A 133 4.21 -11.88 13.09
N GLY A 134 3.73 -12.72 12.19
CA GLY A 134 2.46 -12.51 11.48
C GLY A 134 2.59 -11.74 10.16
N CYS A 135 3.77 -11.22 9.82
CA CYS A 135 4.07 -10.62 8.54
C CYS A 135 5.39 -11.18 8.01
N GLN A 136 5.32 -12.08 7.03
CA GLN A 136 6.47 -12.82 6.52
C GLN A 136 6.74 -12.49 5.06
N SER A 137 7.99 -12.67 4.62
CA SER A 137 8.35 -12.56 3.22
C SER A 137 7.86 -13.81 2.46
N SER A 138 6.90 -13.62 1.56
CA SER A 138 6.47 -14.67 0.63
C SER A 138 7.44 -14.83 -0.53
N PHE A 139 8.01 -13.73 -1.00
CA PHE A 139 9.02 -13.70 -2.07
C PHE A 139 10.09 -12.70 -1.68
N SER A 140 11.36 -13.09 -1.77
CA SER A 140 12.52 -12.26 -1.47
C SER A 140 13.58 -12.38 -2.55
N GLY A 141 14.50 -11.40 -2.59
CA GLY A 141 15.58 -11.39 -3.57
C GLY A 141 15.07 -11.22 -5.01
N LEU A 142 14.00 -10.46 -5.18
CA LEU A 142 13.41 -10.21 -6.50
C LEU A 142 14.43 -9.55 -7.44
N PRO A 143 14.36 -9.84 -8.76
CA PRO A 143 15.36 -9.36 -9.75
C PRO A 143 15.24 -7.85 -10.03
N GLY A 144 14.18 -7.21 -9.55
CA GLY A 144 13.93 -5.78 -9.72
C GLY A 144 13.16 -5.20 -8.54
N TYR A 145 12.85 -3.94 -8.64
CA TYR A 145 12.08 -3.21 -7.63
C TYR A 145 10.58 -3.43 -7.85
N PRO A 146 9.89 -4.18 -6.97
CA PRO A 146 8.49 -4.53 -7.17
C PRO A 146 7.61 -3.29 -7.10
N GLY A 147 6.61 -3.23 -7.97
CA GLY A 147 5.60 -2.18 -8.05
C GLY A 147 4.21 -2.73 -7.76
N ALA A 148 3.25 -2.50 -8.68
CA ALA A 148 1.89 -2.98 -8.53
C ALA A 148 1.83 -4.51 -8.50
N LEU A 149 0.86 -5.01 -7.75
CA LEU A 149 0.49 -6.41 -7.65
C LEU A 149 -0.89 -6.63 -8.24
N ALA A 150 -1.14 -7.83 -8.73
CA ALA A 150 -2.48 -8.30 -9.07
C ALA A 150 -2.55 -9.81 -8.81
N LEU A 151 -3.72 -10.28 -8.38
CA LEU A 151 -4.02 -11.70 -8.23
C LEU A 151 -5.08 -12.10 -9.25
N ASP A 152 -4.92 -13.29 -9.83
CA ASP A 152 -5.99 -13.90 -10.61
C ASP A 152 -6.87 -14.83 -9.75
N GLU A 153 -7.89 -15.41 -10.37
CA GLU A 153 -8.82 -16.31 -9.71
C GLU A 153 -8.18 -17.59 -9.16
N ASP A 154 -7.02 -18.00 -9.72
CA ASP A 154 -6.25 -19.17 -9.29
C ASP A 154 -5.23 -18.83 -8.19
N SER A 155 -5.27 -17.62 -7.65
CA SER A 155 -4.30 -17.09 -6.68
C SER A 155 -2.87 -16.99 -7.22
N THR A 156 -2.71 -16.83 -8.52
CA THR A 156 -1.42 -16.51 -9.15
C THR A 156 -1.13 -15.03 -8.94
N LEU A 157 -0.01 -14.71 -8.32
CA LEU A 157 0.40 -13.34 -8.06
C LEU A 157 1.24 -12.80 -9.22
N TYR A 158 0.75 -11.74 -9.86
CA TYR A 158 1.45 -10.98 -10.87
C TYR A 158 2.16 -9.79 -10.22
N ILE A 159 3.44 -9.63 -10.52
CA ILE A 159 4.30 -8.60 -9.93
C ILE A 159 4.84 -7.73 -11.07
N SER A 160 4.52 -6.44 -11.07
CA SER A 160 5.19 -5.51 -11.96
C SER A 160 6.53 -5.06 -11.35
N TYR A 161 7.53 -4.82 -12.20
CA TYR A 161 8.80 -4.23 -11.78
C TYR A 161 8.93 -2.83 -12.37
N ARG A 162 9.29 -1.86 -11.53
CA ARG A 162 9.53 -0.48 -11.98
C ARG A 162 10.81 -0.40 -12.81
N CYS A 163 11.84 -1.18 -12.41
CA CYS A 163 13.09 -1.33 -13.16
C CYS A 163 13.87 -2.54 -12.64
N ALA A 164 14.88 -2.96 -13.40
CA ALA A 164 15.87 -3.92 -12.94
C ALA A 164 16.83 -3.25 -11.92
N SER A 165 17.37 -4.04 -11.00
CA SER A 165 18.23 -3.55 -9.91
C SER A 165 19.52 -2.85 -10.35
N SER A 166 19.92 -3.01 -11.62
CA SER A 166 21.17 -2.44 -12.18
C SER A 166 20.99 -1.11 -12.92
N SER A 167 19.79 -0.59 -13.08
CA SER A 167 19.52 0.55 -13.97
C SER A 167 19.15 1.87 -13.26
N TRP A 168 19.31 1.95 -11.94
CA TRP A 168 18.97 3.14 -11.15
C TRP A 168 20.17 3.82 -10.49
N LEU A 169 21.38 3.37 -10.74
CA LEU A 169 22.60 4.00 -10.22
C LEU A 169 23.33 4.79 -11.32
#